data_d2539d2b853999ab07c5b951269200e9
#
_entry.id   d2539d2b853999ab07c5b951269200e9
#
_cell.length_a   1.000
_cell.length_b   1.000
_cell.length_c   1.000
_cell.angle_alpha   90.00
_cell.angle_beta   90.00
_cell.angle_gamma   90.00
#
_symmetry.space_group_name_H-M   'P 1'
#
loop_
_entity.id
_entity.type
_entity.pdbx_description
1 polymer ?
#
loop_
_entity_poly.entity_id
_entity_poly.type
_entity_poly.pdbx_seq_one_letter_code
_entity_poly.pdbx_strand_id
1 'polypeptide(L)'
;CVGSEWCRFGTQDSTQMGKDLERALWRMYAPHKVKLAVSGCPRNCAESGIKDVGVIGVDSGWEIYVAGNGGIKTEVAEFFCKVKTAAEVLEVSGALLQLYRLEGWYLERTVHWVKRVGLDVIKKKILDDAATRKRLWEDLQFALDGEPDPWFDFDKARVDVRQFEPVAVLPALAAPASKVIAVQEVTA
;
A
#
# COMPACT_ATOMS: atom_id res chain seq x y z
N CYS A 1 9.51 -9.76 6.49
CA CYS A 1 9.47 -10.59 7.71
C CYS A 1 8.73 -11.89 7.41
N VAL A 2 9.29 -13.02 7.85
CA VAL A 2 8.72 -14.37 7.57
C VAL A 2 7.69 -14.83 8.63
N GLY A 3 7.45 -14.02 9.66
CA GLY A 3 6.41 -14.26 10.66
C GLY A 3 6.57 -15.53 11.50
N SER A 4 5.46 -15.94 12.13
CA SER A 4 5.41 -17.11 13.01
C SER A 4 5.63 -18.44 12.29
N GLU A 5 5.43 -18.48 10.99
CA GLU A 5 5.62 -19.72 10.21
C GLU A 5 7.09 -20.16 10.16
N TRP A 6 8.03 -19.22 10.01
CA TRP A 6 9.44 -19.53 9.78
C TRP A 6 10.40 -18.93 10.82
N CYS A 7 9.90 -18.06 11.70
CA CYS A 7 10.72 -17.39 12.71
C CYS A 7 10.32 -17.81 14.12
N ARG A 8 11.29 -18.36 14.88
CA ARG A 8 11.07 -18.76 16.28
C ARG A 8 10.62 -17.63 17.20
N PHE A 9 10.79 -16.38 16.78
CA PHE A 9 10.36 -15.18 17.52
C PHE A 9 9.07 -14.57 16.98
N GLY A 10 8.55 -15.13 15.89
CA GLY A 10 7.31 -14.65 15.30
C GLY A 10 6.12 -14.92 16.23
N THR A 11 5.37 -13.88 16.56
CA THR A 11 4.13 -13.99 17.36
C THR A 11 2.90 -14.08 16.47
N GLN A 12 3.00 -13.51 15.26
CA GLN A 12 1.91 -13.44 14.28
C GLN A 12 2.38 -13.84 12.88
N ASP A 13 1.45 -14.30 12.04
CA ASP A 13 1.71 -14.60 10.62
C ASP A 13 1.76 -13.30 9.79
N SER A 14 2.96 -12.72 9.74
CA SER A 14 3.20 -11.50 8.97
C SER A 14 3.18 -11.71 7.47
N THR A 15 3.42 -12.93 6.99
CA THR A 15 3.38 -13.26 5.56
C THR A 15 1.94 -13.21 5.05
N GLN A 16 1.02 -13.85 5.77
CA GLN A 16 -0.39 -13.81 5.39
C GLN A 16 -0.96 -12.40 5.53
N MET A 17 -0.67 -11.71 6.65
CA MET A 17 -1.13 -10.33 6.85
C MET A 17 -0.62 -9.37 5.75
N GLY A 18 0.64 -9.55 5.32
CA GLY A 18 1.20 -8.77 4.21
C GLY A 18 0.47 -9.00 2.89
N LYS A 19 0.17 -10.26 2.58
CA LYS A 19 -0.63 -10.61 1.39
C LYS A 19 -2.05 -10.02 1.44
N ASP A 20 -2.67 -10.06 2.61
CA ASP A 20 -4.03 -9.55 2.79
C ASP A 20 -4.07 -8.01 2.63
N LEU A 21 -3.09 -7.30 3.20
CA LEU A 21 -2.94 -5.86 3.00
C LEU A 21 -2.66 -5.50 1.54
N GLU A 22 -1.77 -6.24 0.88
CA GLU A 22 -1.48 -6.02 -0.54
C GLU A 22 -2.74 -6.19 -1.39
N ARG A 23 -3.47 -7.29 -1.23
CA ARG A 23 -4.70 -7.55 -1.98
C ARG A 23 -5.77 -6.51 -1.74
N ALA A 24 -5.94 -6.11 -0.47
CA ALA A 24 -6.96 -5.15 -0.08
C ALA A 24 -6.67 -3.72 -0.56
N LEU A 25 -5.40 -3.38 -0.81
CA LEU A 25 -4.96 -2.02 -1.16
C LEU A 25 -4.29 -1.94 -2.54
N TRP A 26 -4.32 -3.03 -3.29
CA TRP A 26 -3.78 -3.09 -4.64
C TRP A 26 -4.38 -2.00 -5.52
N ARG A 27 -3.56 -1.35 -6.32
CA ARG A 27 -3.95 -0.28 -7.27
C ARG A 27 -4.52 0.99 -6.63
N MET A 28 -4.38 1.17 -5.33
CA MET A 28 -4.86 2.37 -4.66
C MET A 28 -4.12 3.62 -5.14
N TYR A 29 -4.84 4.56 -5.73
CA TYR A 29 -4.33 5.91 -5.98
C TYR A 29 -4.31 6.70 -4.68
N ALA A 30 -3.20 7.36 -4.39
CA ALA A 30 -3.02 8.18 -3.19
C ALA A 30 -2.33 9.51 -3.55
N PRO A 31 -2.44 10.55 -2.70
CA PRO A 31 -1.80 11.85 -2.94
C PRO A 31 -0.30 11.75 -3.20
N HIS A 32 0.37 10.81 -2.53
CA HIS A 32 1.76 10.42 -2.76
C HIS A 32 1.91 8.92 -2.50
N LYS A 33 3.07 8.36 -2.86
CA LYS A 33 3.38 6.93 -2.60
C LYS A 33 3.17 6.58 -1.13
N VAL A 34 2.58 5.43 -0.89
CA VAL A 34 2.37 4.84 0.43
C VAL A 34 3.25 3.59 0.56
N LYS A 35 3.97 3.48 1.64
CA LYS A 35 4.78 2.31 1.97
C LYS A 35 4.15 1.59 3.16
N LEU A 36 3.93 0.30 2.99
CA LEU A 36 3.40 -0.58 4.02
C LEU A 36 4.49 -1.59 4.44
N ALA A 37 4.46 -2.02 5.67
CA ALA A 37 5.23 -3.18 6.11
C ALA A 37 4.56 -3.89 7.27
N VAL A 38 4.76 -5.21 7.32
CA VAL A 38 4.26 -6.06 8.39
C VAL A 38 5.44 -6.80 9.04
N SER A 39 5.59 -6.63 10.34
CA SER A 39 6.53 -7.38 11.16
C SER A 39 5.78 -8.36 12.05
N GLY A 40 6.17 -9.64 12.06
CA GLY A 40 5.50 -10.69 12.81
C GLY A 40 5.79 -10.69 14.33
N CYS A 41 6.59 -9.76 14.83
CA CYS A 41 6.86 -9.58 16.26
C CYS A 41 7.46 -8.18 16.53
N PRO A 42 7.56 -7.75 17.82
CA PRO A 42 8.08 -6.43 18.21
C PRO A 42 9.55 -6.15 17.79
N ARG A 43 10.29 -7.15 17.32
CA ARG A 43 11.66 -6.95 16.79
C ARG A 43 11.69 -6.10 15.51
N ASN A 44 10.54 -5.89 14.88
CA ASN A 44 10.37 -4.94 13.77
C ASN A 44 11.32 -5.17 12.57
N CYS A 45 11.62 -6.43 12.25
CA CYS A 45 12.58 -6.80 11.20
C CYS A 45 12.19 -6.31 9.78
N ALA A 46 10.90 -6.04 9.53
CA ALA A 46 10.42 -5.46 8.27
C ALA A 46 10.41 -3.93 8.29
N GLU A 47 11.00 -3.31 9.31
CA GLU A 47 11.07 -1.85 9.45
C GLU A 47 9.69 -1.16 9.44
N SER A 48 8.66 -1.83 9.99
CA SER A 48 7.29 -1.30 10.07
C SER A 48 7.25 0.06 10.79
N GLY A 49 8.14 0.28 11.76
CA GLY A 49 8.24 1.52 12.54
C GLY A 49 8.73 2.75 11.76
N ILE A 50 9.03 2.64 10.46
CA ILE A 50 9.41 3.78 9.60
C ILE A 50 8.63 3.79 8.28
N LYS A 51 7.44 3.20 8.27
CA LYS A 51 6.56 3.15 7.09
C LYS A 51 5.36 4.07 7.27
N ASP A 52 4.72 4.39 6.15
CA ASP A 52 3.49 5.20 6.15
C ASP A 52 2.38 4.52 6.96
N VAL A 53 2.26 3.18 6.82
CA VAL A 53 1.51 2.31 7.72
C VAL A 53 2.36 1.10 8.03
N GLY A 54 2.68 0.91 9.30
CA GLY A 54 3.42 -0.23 9.81
C GLY A 54 2.56 -1.09 10.73
N VAL A 55 2.57 -2.39 10.50
CA VAL A 55 1.83 -3.36 11.31
C VAL A 55 2.83 -4.26 12.03
N ILE A 56 2.69 -4.40 13.32
CA ILE A 56 3.61 -5.18 14.16
C ILE A 56 2.81 -6.21 14.96
N GLY A 57 3.14 -7.48 14.79
CA GLY A 57 2.55 -8.57 15.55
C GLY A 57 2.98 -8.53 17.02
N VAL A 58 2.03 -8.74 17.90
CA VAL A 58 2.23 -8.91 19.35
C VAL A 58 1.42 -10.12 19.82
N ASP A 59 1.69 -10.65 21.02
CA ASP A 59 1.00 -11.85 21.52
C ASP A 59 -0.54 -11.73 21.53
N SER A 60 -1.04 -10.51 21.73
CA SER A 60 -2.47 -10.21 21.84
C SER A 60 -3.10 -9.68 20.55
N GLY A 61 -2.43 -9.80 19.40
CA GLY A 61 -2.92 -9.31 18.10
C GLY A 61 -1.91 -8.46 17.36
N TRP A 62 -2.30 -7.26 16.95
CA TRP A 62 -1.51 -6.39 16.08
C TRP A 62 -1.47 -4.96 16.60
N GLU A 63 -0.33 -4.33 16.48
CA GLU A 63 -0.17 -2.89 16.69
C GLU A 63 0.01 -2.21 15.34
N ILE A 64 -0.70 -1.10 15.16
CA ILE A 64 -0.64 -0.28 13.94
C ILE A 64 0.11 1.01 14.27
N TYR A 65 1.09 1.32 13.45
CA TYR A 65 1.92 2.52 13.50
C TYR A 65 1.74 3.31 12.22
N VAL A 66 1.75 4.63 12.30
CA VAL A 66 1.43 5.49 11.14
C VAL A 66 2.41 6.66 11.02
N ALA A 67 2.44 7.29 9.86
CA ALA A 67 3.23 8.48 9.58
C ALA A 67 4.75 8.31 9.69
N GLY A 68 5.27 7.09 9.52
CA GLY A 68 6.70 6.88 9.36
C GLY A 68 7.20 7.31 7.97
N ASN A 69 8.48 7.58 7.86
CA ASN A 69 9.15 7.87 6.61
C ASN A 69 10.56 7.31 6.58
N GLY A 70 10.78 6.25 5.80
CA GLY A 70 12.10 5.71 5.50
C GLY A 70 12.68 6.34 4.23
N GLY A 71 13.00 7.60 4.26
CA GLY A 71 13.58 8.37 3.16
C GLY A 71 14.82 9.17 3.59
N ILE A 72 15.19 10.21 2.82
CA ILE A 72 16.34 11.09 3.13
C ILE A 72 16.22 11.64 4.55
N LYS A 73 15.03 12.09 4.93
CA LYS A 73 14.72 12.45 6.31
C LYS A 73 13.90 11.32 6.90
N THR A 74 14.53 10.49 7.73
CA THR A 74 13.85 9.39 8.40
C THR A 74 13.00 9.93 9.53
N GLU A 75 11.73 9.50 9.57
CA GLU A 75 10.78 9.79 10.64
C GLU A 75 10.25 8.47 11.20
N VAL A 76 10.23 8.38 12.53
CA VAL A 76 9.66 7.21 13.22
C VAL A 76 8.15 7.28 13.17
N ALA A 77 7.51 6.16 12.86
CA ALA A 77 6.06 6.05 12.86
C ALA A 77 5.50 6.16 14.29
N GLU A 78 4.37 6.82 14.41
CA GLU A 78 3.68 7.00 15.69
C GLU A 78 2.69 5.86 15.93
N PHE A 79 2.58 5.42 17.19
CA PHE A 79 1.60 4.41 17.58
C PHE A 79 0.17 4.92 17.35
N PHE A 80 -0.58 4.16 16.58
CA PHE A 80 -1.97 4.49 16.24
C PHE A 80 -2.97 3.76 17.13
N CYS A 81 -2.99 2.44 17.06
CA CYS A 81 -3.86 1.61 17.87
C CYS A 81 -3.37 0.17 17.95
N LYS A 82 -4.06 -0.61 18.79
CA LYS A 82 -3.92 -2.06 18.89
C LYS A 82 -5.24 -2.73 18.56
N VAL A 83 -5.18 -3.78 17.75
CA VAL A 83 -6.32 -4.56 17.29
C VAL A 83 -6.05 -6.05 17.45
N LYS A 84 -7.11 -6.86 17.48
CA LYS A 84 -6.99 -8.30 17.78
C LYS A 84 -6.92 -9.15 16.52
N THR A 85 -7.63 -8.76 15.47
CA THR A 85 -7.85 -9.59 14.28
C THR A 85 -7.24 -8.97 13.03
N ALA A 86 -6.96 -9.82 12.04
CA ALA A 86 -6.52 -9.39 10.72
C ALA A 86 -7.55 -8.49 10.03
N ALA A 87 -8.83 -8.78 10.18
CA ALA A 87 -9.90 -7.98 9.61
C ALA A 87 -9.90 -6.54 10.15
N GLU A 88 -9.68 -6.37 11.46
CA GLU A 88 -9.56 -5.05 12.07
C GLU A 88 -8.31 -4.29 11.57
N VAL A 89 -7.19 -4.99 11.30
CA VAL A 89 -6.01 -4.37 10.68
C VAL A 89 -6.35 -3.80 9.32
N LEU A 90 -7.05 -4.58 8.48
CA LEU A 90 -7.45 -4.14 7.13
C LEU A 90 -8.41 -2.95 7.21
N GLU A 91 -9.45 -3.03 8.04
CA GLU A 91 -10.44 -1.97 8.19
C GLU A 91 -9.80 -0.66 8.67
N VAL A 92 -8.99 -0.72 9.73
CA VAL A 92 -8.34 0.47 10.31
C VAL A 92 -7.32 1.07 9.34
N SER A 93 -6.48 0.23 8.74
CA SER A 93 -5.47 0.69 7.78
C SER A 93 -6.11 1.27 6.52
N GLY A 94 -7.15 0.61 6.01
CA GLY A 94 -7.89 1.08 4.83
C GLY A 94 -8.64 2.38 5.11
N ALA A 95 -9.32 2.49 6.25
CA ALA A 95 -10.01 3.72 6.64
C ALA A 95 -9.04 4.91 6.80
N LEU A 96 -7.86 4.68 7.39
CA LEU A 96 -6.81 5.68 7.49
C LEU A 96 -6.33 6.15 6.11
N LEU A 97 -6.07 5.22 5.21
CA LEU A 97 -5.61 5.53 3.87
C LEU A 97 -6.69 6.22 3.02
N GLN A 98 -7.96 5.85 3.21
CA GLN A 98 -9.07 6.56 2.57
C GLN A 98 -9.20 8.00 3.08
N LEU A 99 -9.07 8.20 4.39
CA LEU A 99 -9.07 9.54 4.96
C LEU A 99 -7.91 10.38 4.42
N TYR A 100 -6.71 9.79 4.31
CA TYR A 100 -5.56 10.43 3.69
C TYR A 100 -5.80 10.75 2.20
N ARG A 101 -6.47 9.87 1.44
CA ARG A 101 -6.85 10.14 0.04
C ARG A 101 -7.78 11.35 -0.10
N LEU A 102 -8.69 11.52 0.86
CA LEU A 102 -9.67 12.62 0.85
C LEU A 102 -9.08 13.95 1.34
N GLU A 103 -8.13 13.94 2.28
CA GLU A 103 -7.63 15.14 2.94
C GLU A 103 -6.20 15.52 2.56
N GLY A 104 -5.44 14.60 2.00
CA GLY A 104 -4.05 14.82 1.61
C GLY A 104 -3.93 15.72 0.38
N TRP A 105 -2.98 16.63 0.40
CA TRP A 105 -2.68 17.47 -0.74
C TRP A 105 -1.85 16.71 -1.78
N TYR A 106 -1.90 17.14 -3.01
CA TYR A 106 -1.09 16.54 -4.07
C TYR A 106 0.40 16.54 -3.70
N LEU A 107 1.04 15.37 -3.79
CA LEU A 107 2.43 15.09 -3.38
C LEU A 107 2.71 15.22 -1.87
N GLU A 108 1.71 15.41 -1.03
CA GLU A 108 1.89 15.40 0.42
C GLU A 108 2.08 13.96 0.93
N ARG A 109 3.18 13.70 1.65
CA ARG A 109 3.41 12.41 2.32
C ARG A 109 2.53 12.28 3.57
N THR A 110 2.22 11.05 3.95
CA THR A 110 1.43 10.75 5.16
C THR A 110 2.00 11.41 6.40
N VAL A 111 3.31 11.44 6.58
CA VAL A 111 3.97 12.11 7.73
C VAL A 111 3.67 13.62 7.77
N HIS A 112 3.63 14.29 6.63
CA HIS A 112 3.31 15.72 6.56
C HIS A 112 1.83 15.97 6.78
N TRP A 113 0.97 15.13 6.20
CA TRP A 113 -0.47 15.17 6.43
C TRP A 113 -0.82 14.98 7.91
N VAL A 114 -0.24 13.96 8.57
CA VAL A 114 -0.46 13.73 10.01
C VAL A 114 0.04 14.90 10.85
N LYS A 115 1.21 15.47 10.53
CA LYS A 115 1.72 16.67 11.23
C LYS A 115 0.83 17.90 11.02
N ARG A 116 0.20 18.04 9.85
CA ARG A 116 -0.71 19.16 9.52
C ARG A 116 -2.08 19.02 10.18
N VAL A 117 -2.65 17.82 10.15
CA VAL A 117 -4.01 17.56 10.67
C VAL A 117 -4.00 17.29 12.17
N GLY A 118 -2.97 16.64 12.65
CA GLY A 118 -2.82 16.17 14.03
C GLY A 118 -3.28 14.72 14.20
N LEU A 119 -2.40 13.90 14.80
CA LEU A 119 -2.66 12.47 15.02
C LEU A 119 -3.93 12.23 15.83
N ASP A 120 -4.17 13.03 16.88
CA ASP A 120 -5.33 12.89 17.76
C ASP A 120 -6.64 13.15 17.02
N VAL A 121 -6.65 14.08 16.08
CA VAL A 121 -7.83 14.36 15.25
C VAL A 121 -8.14 13.16 14.36
N ILE A 122 -7.11 12.56 13.78
CA ILE A 122 -7.24 11.38 12.93
C ILE A 122 -7.71 10.18 13.77
N LYS A 123 -7.14 9.98 14.96
CA LYS A 123 -7.57 8.93 15.89
C LYS A 123 -9.04 9.07 16.24
N LYS A 124 -9.52 10.26 16.59
CA LYS A 124 -10.93 10.50 16.89
C LYS A 124 -11.85 10.13 15.73
N LYS A 125 -11.49 10.48 14.50
CA LYS A 125 -12.30 10.15 13.31
C LYS A 125 -12.35 8.65 13.02
N ILE A 126 -11.27 7.90 13.30
CA ILE A 126 -11.16 6.50 12.90
C ILE A 126 -11.40 5.55 14.06
N LEU A 127 -10.86 5.82 15.25
CA LEU A 127 -10.94 4.90 16.38
C LEU A 127 -12.18 5.13 17.22
N ASP A 128 -12.55 6.38 17.49
CA ASP A 128 -13.68 6.72 18.35
C ASP A 128 -15.01 6.69 17.59
N ASP A 129 -14.99 6.88 16.27
CA ASP A 129 -16.17 6.80 15.40
C ASP A 129 -16.15 5.57 14.50
N ALA A 130 -16.70 4.47 15.02
CA ALA A 130 -16.77 3.20 14.29
C ALA A 130 -17.62 3.29 13.00
N ALA A 131 -18.64 4.14 12.96
CA ALA A 131 -19.48 4.31 11.78
C ALA A 131 -18.71 5.01 10.67
N THR A 132 -17.98 6.08 11.00
CA THR A 132 -17.10 6.78 10.05
C THR A 132 -15.96 5.87 9.57
N ARG A 133 -15.32 5.10 10.46
CA ARG A 133 -14.29 4.13 10.07
C ARG A 133 -14.82 3.12 9.06
N LYS A 134 -15.97 2.49 9.35
CA LYS A 134 -16.58 1.49 8.47
C LYS A 134 -16.91 2.09 7.11
N ARG A 135 -17.53 3.28 7.08
CA ARG A 135 -17.83 3.98 5.82
C ARG A 135 -16.58 4.26 5.01
N LEU A 136 -15.52 4.78 5.62
CA LEU A 136 -14.25 5.05 4.92
C LEU A 136 -13.66 3.77 4.33
N TRP A 137 -13.74 2.65 5.05
CA TRP A 137 -13.30 1.37 4.54
C TRP A 137 -14.14 0.91 3.34
N GLU A 138 -15.46 0.97 3.44
CA GLU A 138 -16.39 0.61 2.36
C GLU A 138 -16.20 1.52 1.12
N ASP A 139 -16.03 2.83 1.32
CA ASP A 139 -15.74 3.78 0.24
C ASP A 139 -14.42 3.45 -0.48
N LEU A 140 -13.39 3.03 0.26
CA LEU A 140 -12.14 2.59 -0.34
C LEU A 140 -12.32 1.33 -1.17
N GLN A 141 -13.00 0.31 -0.62
CA GLN A 141 -13.25 -0.94 -1.35
C GLN A 141 -14.06 -0.69 -2.61
N PHE A 142 -15.12 0.11 -2.53
CA PHE A 142 -15.91 0.50 -3.70
C PHE A 142 -15.05 1.19 -4.79
N ALA A 143 -14.15 2.09 -4.39
CA ALA A 143 -13.26 2.75 -5.33
C ALA A 143 -12.28 1.78 -6.01
N LEU A 144 -11.77 0.79 -5.26
CA LEU A 144 -10.83 -0.21 -5.78
C LEU A 144 -11.51 -1.26 -6.66
N ASP A 145 -12.74 -1.64 -6.35
CA ASP A 145 -13.54 -2.59 -7.16
C ASP A 145 -13.84 -2.03 -8.56
N GLY A 146 -13.92 -0.71 -8.69
CA GLY A 146 -14.11 -0.03 -9.97
C GLY A 146 -12.87 0.02 -10.86
N GLU A 147 -11.70 -0.29 -10.33
CA GLU A 147 -10.45 -0.22 -11.09
C GLU A 147 -10.14 -1.56 -11.76
N PRO A 148 -10.13 -1.64 -13.10
CA PRO A 148 -9.82 -2.88 -13.79
C PRO A 148 -8.37 -3.31 -13.56
N ASP A 149 -8.15 -4.60 -13.39
CA ASP A 149 -6.82 -5.20 -13.40
C ASP A 149 -6.53 -5.79 -14.79
N PRO A 150 -5.73 -5.13 -15.63
CA PRO A 150 -5.47 -5.60 -16.98
C PRO A 150 -4.88 -7.02 -17.03
N TRP A 151 -4.05 -7.38 -16.04
CA TRP A 151 -3.43 -8.70 -15.99
C TRP A 151 -4.42 -9.79 -15.56
N PHE A 152 -5.26 -9.50 -14.59
CA PHE A 152 -6.30 -10.42 -14.15
C PHE A 152 -7.35 -10.69 -15.23
N ASP A 153 -7.71 -9.64 -15.98
CA ASP A 153 -8.65 -9.76 -17.09
C ASP A 153 -8.01 -10.42 -18.29
N PHE A 154 -6.71 -10.24 -18.52
CA PHE A 154 -5.95 -10.89 -19.57
C PHE A 154 -6.00 -12.43 -19.44
N ASP A 155 -5.73 -12.96 -18.25
CA ASP A 155 -5.80 -14.40 -17.97
C ASP A 155 -7.20 -14.98 -18.16
N LYS A 156 -8.25 -14.16 -18.02
CA LYS A 156 -9.65 -14.54 -18.22
C LYS A 156 -10.17 -14.31 -19.63
N ALA A 157 -9.29 -14.02 -20.57
CA ALA A 157 -9.63 -13.66 -21.95
C ALA A 157 -10.65 -12.52 -22.06
N ARG A 158 -10.71 -11.64 -21.05
CA ARG A 158 -11.58 -10.46 -21.03
C ARG A 158 -10.93 -9.21 -21.61
N VAL A 159 -9.63 -9.26 -21.78
CA VAL A 159 -8.86 -8.14 -22.30
C VAL A 159 -8.92 -8.16 -23.81
N ASP A 160 -9.28 -7.04 -24.41
CA ASP A 160 -9.16 -6.87 -25.85
C ASP A 160 -7.68 -6.81 -26.22
N VAL A 161 -7.14 -7.91 -26.73
CA VAL A 161 -5.73 -8.01 -27.11
C VAL A 161 -5.31 -6.93 -28.12
N ARG A 162 -6.24 -6.32 -28.84
CA ARG A 162 -5.94 -5.24 -29.78
C ARG A 162 -5.36 -3.99 -29.11
N GLN A 163 -5.64 -3.78 -27.84
CA GLN A 163 -5.02 -2.67 -27.07
C GLN A 163 -3.50 -2.84 -26.89
N PHE A 164 -2.98 -4.06 -27.06
CA PHE A 164 -1.56 -4.38 -26.98
C PHE A 164 -0.92 -4.60 -28.35
N GLU A 165 -1.72 -4.52 -29.42
CA GLU A 165 -1.14 -4.52 -30.75
C GLU A 165 -0.24 -3.30 -30.90
N PRO A 166 0.96 -3.45 -31.50
CA PRO A 166 1.74 -2.30 -31.87
C PRO A 166 0.85 -1.35 -32.64
N VAL A 167 0.80 -0.09 -32.23
CA VAL A 167 0.07 0.94 -32.98
C VAL A 167 0.50 0.78 -34.42
N ALA A 168 -0.41 0.33 -35.27
CA ALA A 168 -0.13 0.16 -36.68
C ALA A 168 0.46 1.49 -37.13
N VAL A 169 1.72 1.48 -37.51
CA VAL A 169 2.40 2.69 -37.89
C VAL A 169 1.59 3.27 -39.01
N LEU A 170 0.89 4.36 -38.72
CA LEU A 170 0.16 5.07 -39.76
C LEU A 170 1.15 5.30 -40.89
N PRO A 171 0.83 4.98 -42.15
CA PRO A 171 1.79 5.10 -43.24
C PRO A 171 2.47 6.47 -43.34
N ALA A 172 1.79 7.51 -42.84
CA ALA A 172 2.32 8.87 -42.71
C ALA A 172 3.34 9.07 -41.57
N LEU A 173 3.43 8.12 -40.65
CA LEU A 173 4.33 8.13 -39.48
C LEU A 173 5.41 7.04 -39.59
N ALA A 174 5.51 6.35 -40.71
CA ALA A 174 6.62 5.46 -40.96
C ALA A 174 7.92 6.28 -40.89
N ALA A 175 8.49 6.31 -39.69
CA ALA A 175 9.80 6.90 -39.50
C ALA A 175 10.79 6.20 -40.44
N PRO A 176 11.73 6.92 -41.04
CA PRO A 176 12.82 6.31 -41.78
C PRO A 176 13.45 5.27 -40.88
N ALA A 177 13.65 4.05 -41.39
CA ALA A 177 14.12 2.89 -40.65
C ALA A 177 15.17 3.32 -39.61
N SER A 178 14.81 3.29 -38.35
CA SER A 178 15.72 3.61 -37.28
C SER A 178 16.89 2.64 -37.38
N LYS A 179 18.09 3.15 -37.51
CA LYS A 179 19.30 2.34 -37.41
C LYS A 179 19.24 1.66 -36.07
N VAL A 180 18.99 0.36 -36.06
CA VAL A 180 19.13 -0.48 -34.89
C VAL A 180 20.57 -0.29 -34.42
N ILE A 181 20.77 0.41 -33.32
CA ILE A 181 22.07 0.49 -32.67
C ILE A 181 22.29 -0.89 -32.12
N ALA A 182 23.11 -1.68 -32.78
CA ALA A 182 23.53 -2.98 -32.24
C ALA A 182 24.27 -2.69 -30.92
N VAL A 183 23.69 -3.17 -29.82
CA VAL A 183 24.37 -3.21 -28.54
C VAL A 183 25.55 -4.15 -28.71
N GLN A 184 26.77 -3.64 -28.76
CA GLN A 184 27.94 -4.46 -28.71
C GLN A 184 27.99 -5.15 -27.34
N GLU A 185 27.97 -6.47 -27.35
CA GLU A 185 28.26 -7.25 -26.15
C GLU A 185 29.66 -6.87 -25.67
N VAL A 186 29.72 -6.30 -24.48
CA VAL A 186 30.98 -6.11 -23.77
C VAL A 186 31.38 -7.49 -23.24
N THR A 187 32.20 -8.21 -23.96
CA THR A 187 32.88 -9.37 -23.44
C THR A 187 33.87 -8.94 -22.37
N ALA A 188 33.71 -9.51 -21.15
CA ALA A 188 34.58 -9.33 -20.01
C ALA A 188 35.97 -9.94 -20.24
#